data_66b0db71d8ba80277af14a71664aaf81
#
_entry.id   66b0db71d8ba80277af14a71664aaf81
#
_cell.length_a   1.000
_cell.length_b   1.000
_cell.length_c   1.000
_cell.angle_alpha   90.00
_cell.angle_beta   90.00
_cell.angle_gamma   90.00
#
_symmetry.space_group_name_H-M   'P 1'
#
loop_
_entity.id
_entity.type
_entity.pdbx_description
1 polymer ?
#
loop_
_entity_poly.entity_id
_entity_poly.type
_entity_poly.pdbx_seq_one_letter_code
_entity_poly.pdbx_strand_id
1 'polypeptide(L)'
;MKTADTVVTVTKNIKPENTLVADQKNVTLNMNGKTFENTVDLWNESTASWSLVSAQNGSSLTINGNGTFKAKENDCYAVDVQDGSSVVIKNGTFVGNIHAVYVLEGTAIIEGGTYSVQQKYPDAAKADEFVLNCYDANRANGTAKIIVKGGTFINFNPADCKAEGEGTNFVADGYKVTSETKANGDVYYTVVKAN
;
A
#
# COMPACT_ATOMS: atom_id res chain seq x y z
N MET A 1 -8.72 18.34 18.36
CA MET A 1 -9.71 17.37 18.90
C MET A 1 -9.68 16.16 17.99
N LYS A 2 -9.32 14.96 18.46
CA LYS A 2 -9.47 13.76 17.63
C LYS A 2 -10.95 13.54 17.38
N THR A 3 -11.36 13.51 16.10
CA THR A 3 -12.72 13.16 15.70
C THR A 3 -13.02 11.71 16.08
N ALA A 4 -14.28 11.41 16.38
CA ALA A 4 -14.75 10.08 16.77
C ALA A 4 -14.36 9.04 15.68
N ASP A 5 -14.06 7.82 16.13
CA ASP A 5 -13.73 6.70 15.23
C ASP A 5 -14.93 6.40 14.32
N THR A 6 -14.69 6.39 13.03
CA THR A 6 -15.70 6.06 12.02
C THR A 6 -15.42 4.67 11.46
N VAL A 7 -16.42 3.80 11.52
CA VAL A 7 -16.35 2.47 10.89
C VAL A 7 -17.20 2.48 9.62
N VAL A 8 -16.55 2.19 8.49
CA VAL A 8 -17.20 2.08 7.18
C VAL A 8 -17.13 0.62 6.75
N THR A 9 -18.28 0.00 6.47
CA THR A 9 -18.35 -1.36 5.93
C THR A 9 -18.80 -1.31 4.48
N VAL A 10 -17.99 -1.88 3.59
CA VAL A 10 -18.29 -1.95 2.16
C VAL A 10 -19.31 -3.06 1.92
N THR A 11 -20.45 -2.72 1.35
CA THR A 11 -21.58 -3.65 1.13
C THR A 11 -21.69 -4.15 -0.31
N LYS A 12 -21.03 -3.48 -1.27
CA LYS A 12 -21.01 -3.84 -2.70
C LYS A 12 -19.65 -3.50 -3.32
N ASN A 13 -19.34 -4.10 -4.46
CA ASN A 13 -18.17 -3.69 -5.25
C ASN A 13 -18.31 -2.22 -5.68
N ILE A 14 -17.22 -1.50 -5.69
CA ILE A 14 -17.17 -0.07 -5.97
C ILE A 14 -16.23 0.19 -7.14
N LYS A 15 -16.69 1.01 -8.08
CA LYS A 15 -15.88 1.62 -9.13
C LYS A 15 -15.75 3.10 -8.79
N PRO A 16 -14.69 3.50 -8.07
CA PRO A 16 -14.55 4.90 -7.66
C PRO A 16 -14.25 5.78 -8.87
N GLU A 17 -14.86 6.95 -8.91
CA GLU A 17 -14.57 8.03 -9.86
C GLU A 17 -13.67 9.11 -9.24
N ASN A 18 -13.41 9.01 -7.94
CA ASN A 18 -12.50 9.85 -7.18
C ASN A 18 -11.79 9.00 -6.12
N THR A 19 -10.63 9.44 -5.67
CA THR A 19 -9.95 8.85 -4.53
C THR A 19 -10.83 8.87 -3.28
N LEU A 20 -10.92 7.74 -2.57
CA LEU A 20 -11.54 7.71 -1.25
C LEU A 20 -10.55 8.28 -0.23
N VAL A 21 -10.85 9.45 0.31
CA VAL A 21 -9.95 10.15 1.24
C VAL A 21 -10.45 10.05 2.69
N ALA A 22 -9.58 9.58 3.58
CA ALA A 22 -9.70 9.82 5.01
C ALA A 22 -9.02 11.17 5.32
N ASP A 23 -9.81 12.19 5.68
CA ASP A 23 -9.35 13.56 5.90
C ASP A 23 -9.66 13.99 7.34
N GLN A 24 -8.63 14.26 8.13
CA GLN A 24 -8.70 14.68 9.55
C GLN A 24 -9.55 13.73 10.42
N LYS A 25 -9.56 12.42 10.12
CA LYS A 25 -10.44 11.43 10.75
C LYS A 25 -9.71 10.15 11.13
N ASN A 26 -10.26 9.46 12.13
CA ASN A 26 -9.94 8.07 12.38
C ASN A 26 -10.99 7.20 11.68
N VAL A 27 -10.57 6.42 10.69
CA VAL A 27 -11.46 5.57 9.89
C VAL A 27 -11.01 4.13 9.94
N THR A 28 -11.95 3.21 10.17
CA THR A 28 -11.77 1.78 9.91
C THR A 28 -12.60 1.41 8.68
N LEU A 29 -11.95 1.00 7.61
CA LEU A 29 -12.56 0.54 6.37
C LEU A 29 -12.59 -1.00 6.37
N ASN A 30 -13.77 -1.58 6.55
CA ASN A 30 -14.01 -3.01 6.45
C ASN A 30 -14.44 -3.37 5.03
N MET A 31 -13.58 -4.05 4.29
CA MET A 31 -13.80 -4.38 2.88
C MET A 31 -14.85 -5.47 2.65
N ASN A 32 -15.07 -6.35 3.63
CA ASN A 32 -16.13 -7.37 3.59
C ASN A 32 -16.16 -8.18 2.28
N GLY A 33 -14.97 -8.57 1.78
CA GLY A 33 -14.81 -9.36 0.55
C GLY A 33 -15.14 -8.59 -0.75
N LYS A 34 -15.25 -7.27 -0.69
CA LYS A 34 -15.62 -6.45 -1.85
C LYS A 34 -14.40 -5.93 -2.60
N THR A 35 -14.64 -5.49 -3.84
CA THR A 35 -13.63 -4.96 -4.74
C THR A 35 -13.80 -3.46 -4.92
N PHE A 36 -12.67 -2.75 -4.81
CA PHE A 36 -12.46 -1.38 -5.22
C PHE A 36 -11.58 -1.40 -6.48
N GLU A 37 -12.16 -1.04 -7.62
CA GLU A 37 -11.44 -1.03 -8.90
C GLU A 37 -11.88 0.19 -9.70
N ASN A 38 -10.98 1.14 -9.98
CA ASN A 38 -11.30 2.28 -10.81
C ASN A 38 -11.27 1.91 -12.30
N THR A 39 -12.17 2.54 -13.06
CA THR A 39 -12.23 2.43 -14.53
C THR A 39 -11.92 3.77 -15.20
N VAL A 40 -11.90 4.85 -14.42
CA VAL A 40 -11.53 6.20 -14.85
C VAL A 40 -10.16 6.56 -14.28
N ASP A 41 -9.51 7.55 -14.85
CA ASP A 41 -8.29 8.11 -14.31
C ASP A 41 -8.61 8.89 -13.03
N LEU A 42 -7.90 8.55 -11.95
CA LEU A 42 -8.01 9.24 -10.65
C LEU A 42 -6.88 10.24 -10.43
N TRP A 43 -5.90 10.30 -11.33
CA TRP A 43 -4.75 11.16 -11.18
C TRP A 43 -5.14 12.63 -11.25
N ASN A 44 -4.93 13.35 -10.18
CA ASN A 44 -5.20 14.78 -10.11
C ASN A 44 -4.21 15.46 -9.15
N GLU A 45 -3.22 16.11 -9.71
CA GLU A 45 -2.17 16.80 -8.94
C GLU A 45 -2.72 17.99 -8.13
N SER A 46 -3.78 18.65 -8.61
CA SER A 46 -4.34 19.81 -7.92
C SER A 46 -5.04 19.44 -6.61
N THR A 47 -5.45 18.18 -6.45
CA THR A 47 -6.09 17.65 -5.24
C THR A 47 -5.22 16.61 -4.54
N ALA A 48 -3.97 16.43 -4.96
CA ALA A 48 -3.06 15.40 -4.47
C ALA A 48 -3.71 14.00 -4.44
N SER A 49 -4.46 13.69 -5.51
CA SER A 49 -5.19 12.41 -5.66
C SER A 49 -4.55 11.59 -6.77
N TRP A 50 -4.06 10.40 -6.44
CA TRP A 50 -3.40 9.46 -7.36
C TRP A 50 -3.57 8.00 -6.96
N SER A 51 -4.46 7.71 -6.02
CA SER A 51 -4.69 6.37 -5.47
C SER A 51 -6.18 6.03 -5.36
N LEU A 52 -6.49 4.75 -5.13
CA LEU A 52 -7.86 4.33 -4.79
C LEU A 52 -8.28 4.83 -3.41
N VAL A 53 -7.36 4.78 -2.45
CA VAL A 53 -7.59 5.18 -1.06
C VAL A 53 -6.42 5.98 -0.54
N SER A 54 -6.69 7.13 0.07
CA SER A 54 -5.69 8.03 0.64
C SER A 54 -6.01 8.39 2.09
N ALA A 55 -4.97 8.46 2.92
CA ALA A 55 -5.04 9.06 4.25
C ALA A 55 -4.30 10.40 4.23
N GLN A 56 -4.98 11.50 4.55
CA GLN A 56 -4.49 12.86 4.46
C GLN A 56 -4.77 13.67 5.72
N ASN A 57 -4.03 14.76 5.91
CA ASN A 57 -4.26 15.78 6.95
C ASN A 57 -4.25 15.19 8.38
N GLY A 58 -3.28 14.34 8.70
CA GLY A 58 -3.12 13.74 10.04
C GLY A 58 -4.14 12.66 10.38
N SER A 59 -4.76 12.04 9.38
CA SER A 59 -5.73 10.94 9.54
C SER A 59 -5.09 9.66 10.05
N SER A 60 -5.93 8.80 10.65
CA SER A 60 -5.61 7.40 10.91
C SER A 60 -6.59 6.51 10.14
N LEU A 61 -6.10 5.72 9.19
CA LEU A 61 -6.90 4.79 8.42
C LEU A 61 -6.51 3.34 8.74
N THR A 62 -7.46 2.53 9.13
CA THR A 62 -7.27 1.08 9.24
C THR A 62 -8.02 0.39 8.12
N ILE A 63 -7.34 -0.40 7.30
CA ILE A 63 -7.96 -1.24 6.26
C ILE A 63 -8.01 -2.66 6.77
N ASN A 64 -9.21 -3.25 6.79
CA ASN A 64 -9.48 -4.55 7.38
C ASN A 64 -10.38 -5.41 6.47
N GLY A 65 -10.34 -6.72 6.71
CA GLY A 65 -11.15 -7.70 6.00
C GLY A 65 -10.59 -8.10 4.63
N ASN A 66 -11.14 -9.18 4.09
CA ASN A 66 -10.77 -9.70 2.78
C ASN A 66 -11.43 -8.82 1.71
N GLY A 67 -10.66 -8.04 1.02
CA GLY A 67 -11.13 -7.23 -0.11
C GLY A 67 -10.02 -7.01 -1.11
N THR A 68 -10.37 -6.51 -2.27
CA THR A 68 -9.41 -6.25 -3.34
C THR A 68 -9.43 -4.77 -3.70
N PHE A 69 -8.26 -4.16 -3.70
CA PHE A 69 -8.00 -2.85 -4.28
C PHE A 69 -7.21 -3.08 -5.56
N LYS A 70 -7.79 -2.73 -6.71
CA LYS A 70 -7.14 -2.88 -8.00
C LYS A 70 -7.15 -1.56 -8.75
N ALA A 71 -5.98 -0.99 -8.88
CA ALA A 71 -5.78 0.27 -9.58
C ALA A 71 -5.82 0.05 -11.10
N LYS A 72 -6.38 1.04 -11.82
CA LYS A 72 -6.34 1.08 -13.28
C LYS A 72 -4.89 1.28 -13.76
N GLU A 73 -4.59 0.77 -14.95
CA GLU A 73 -3.30 0.97 -15.65
C GLU A 73 -3.15 2.41 -16.14
N ASN A 74 -2.76 3.33 -15.27
CA ASN A 74 -2.49 4.74 -15.56
C ASN A 74 -1.77 5.40 -14.37
N ASP A 75 -0.72 4.78 -13.90
CA ASP A 75 0.10 5.17 -12.74
C ASP A 75 -0.62 5.19 -11.37
N CYS A 76 -1.90 4.84 -11.30
CA CYS A 76 -2.70 4.84 -10.08
C CYS A 76 -2.13 3.90 -9.00
N TYR A 77 -2.10 4.37 -7.75
CA TYR A 77 -1.71 3.56 -6.58
C TYR A 77 -2.93 2.86 -5.97
N ALA A 78 -2.73 1.79 -5.21
CA ALA A 78 -3.85 1.22 -4.45
C ALA A 78 -4.09 2.01 -3.16
N VAL A 79 -3.03 2.33 -2.40
CA VAL A 79 -3.12 3.10 -1.14
C VAL A 79 -2.00 4.13 -1.10
N ASP A 80 -2.29 5.34 -0.62
CA ASP A 80 -1.28 6.32 -0.29
C ASP A 80 -1.48 6.98 1.08
N VAL A 81 -0.39 7.57 1.60
CA VAL A 81 -0.34 8.22 2.91
C VAL A 81 0.33 9.57 2.76
N GLN A 82 -0.35 10.63 3.18
CA GLN A 82 0.09 12.01 3.05
C GLN A 82 -0.07 12.79 4.37
N ASP A 83 0.56 13.94 4.45
CA ASP A 83 0.35 14.99 5.47
C ASP A 83 0.43 14.46 6.90
N GLY A 84 1.45 13.66 7.20
CA GLY A 84 1.67 13.11 8.54
C GLY A 84 0.64 12.08 8.99
N SER A 85 -0.16 11.55 8.06
CA SER A 85 -1.18 10.54 8.34
C SER A 85 -0.61 9.15 8.62
N SER A 86 -1.46 8.24 9.05
CA SER A 86 -1.10 6.85 9.26
C SER A 86 -2.10 5.89 8.63
N VAL A 87 -1.58 4.80 8.06
CA VAL A 87 -2.40 3.68 7.56
C VAL A 87 -1.95 2.39 8.23
N VAL A 88 -2.89 1.58 8.72
CA VAL A 88 -2.66 0.21 9.17
C VAL A 88 -3.42 -0.74 8.25
N ILE A 89 -2.70 -1.62 7.56
CA ILE A 89 -3.30 -2.62 6.67
C ILE A 89 -3.22 -3.97 7.36
N LYS A 90 -4.39 -4.51 7.73
CA LYS A 90 -4.48 -5.80 8.42
C LYS A 90 -4.63 -6.97 7.47
N ASN A 91 -5.36 -6.79 6.36
CA ASN A 91 -5.59 -7.82 5.37
C ASN A 91 -6.11 -7.19 4.06
N GLY A 92 -6.20 -8.00 2.99
CA GLY A 92 -6.69 -7.60 1.68
C GLY A 92 -5.72 -7.93 0.55
N THR A 93 -6.13 -7.64 -0.67
CA THR A 93 -5.28 -7.74 -1.86
C THR A 93 -5.14 -6.35 -2.47
N PHE A 94 -3.91 -5.92 -2.68
CA PHE A 94 -3.57 -4.58 -3.15
C PHE A 94 -2.77 -4.69 -4.45
N VAL A 95 -3.41 -4.31 -5.54
CA VAL A 95 -2.82 -4.31 -6.88
C VAL A 95 -2.74 -2.86 -7.34
N GLY A 96 -1.57 -2.25 -7.20
CA GLY A 96 -1.31 -0.93 -7.75
C GLY A 96 -1.02 -0.99 -9.25
N ASN A 97 -1.09 0.14 -9.96
CA ASN A 97 -0.43 0.18 -11.25
C ASN A 97 1.09 0.22 -11.03
N ILE A 98 1.63 1.27 -10.42
CA ILE A 98 3.06 1.38 -10.08
C ILE A 98 3.36 1.15 -8.60
N HIS A 99 2.45 1.50 -7.68
CA HIS A 99 2.61 1.27 -6.24
C HIS A 99 1.37 0.58 -5.66
N ALA A 100 1.58 -0.48 -4.87
CA ALA A 100 0.51 -1.02 -4.03
C ALA A 100 0.33 -0.15 -2.78
N VAL A 101 1.43 0.32 -2.18
CA VAL A 101 1.41 1.29 -1.08
C VAL A 101 2.49 2.35 -1.31
N TYR A 102 2.08 3.61 -1.29
CA TYR A 102 2.97 4.77 -1.37
C TYR A 102 2.85 5.64 -0.13
N VAL A 103 3.97 6.13 0.39
CA VAL A 103 4.02 7.06 1.51
C VAL A 103 4.73 8.33 1.07
N LEU A 104 3.96 9.40 0.84
CA LEU A 104 4.51 10.73 0.61
C LEU A 104 5.06 11.29 1.92
N GLU A 105 4.22 11.33 2.96
CA GLU A 105 4.56 11.78 4.30
C GLU A 105 3.65 11.12 5.33
N GLY A 106 4.24 10.47 6.33
CA GLY A 106 3.50 9.74 7.36
C GLY A 106 3.99 8.30 7.53
N THR A 107 3.09 7.40 7.91
CA THR A 107 3.48 6.01 8.23
C THR A 107 2.47 5.00 7.70
N ALA A 108 2.94 3.99 6.97
CA ALA A 108 2.17 2.80 6.65
C ALA A 108 2.67 1.61 7.49
N ILE A 109 1.77 0.92 8.18
CA ILE A 109 2.04 -0.32 8.91
C ILE A 109 1.31 -1.46 8.20
N ILE A 110 2.05 -2.46 7.75
CA ILE A 110 1.52 -3.61 7.03
C ILE A 110 1.57 -4.82 7.96
N GLU A 111 0.41 -5.30 8.40
CA GLU A 111 0.27 -6.46 9.29
C GLU A 111 -0.14 -7.73 8.54
N GLY A 112 -0.65 -7.61 7.32
CA GLY A 112 -1.07 -8.72 6.46
C GLY A 112 -1.45 -8.25 5.07
N GLY A 113 -2.05 -9.13 4.26
CA GLY A 113 -2.47 -8.84 2.89
C GLY A 113 -1.51 -9.34 1.82
N THR A 114 -1.91 -9.17 0.56
CA THR A 114 -1.12 -9.53 -0.62
C THR A 114 -0.93 -8.30 -1.50
N TYR A 115 0.30 -8.08 -1.96
CA TYR A 115 0.72 -6.85 -2.63
C TYR A 115 1.38 -7.16 -3.96
N SER A 116 0.98 -6.46 -5.00
CA SER A 116 1.58 -6.54 -6.35
C SER A 116 1.36 -5.25 -7.13
N VAL A 117 2.05 -5.14 -8.27
CA VAL A 117 1.86 -4.06 -9.23
C VAL A 117 1.65 -4.62 -10.63
N GLN A 118 0.97 -3.87 -11.49
CA GLN A 118 0.66 -4.25 -12.87
C GLN A 118 1.76 -3.81 -13.83
N GLN A 119 2.36 -2.65 -13.59
CA GLN A 119 3.43 -2.13 -14.43
C GLN A 119 4.69 -2.97 -14.26
N LYS A 120 5.23 -3.41 -15.39
CA LYS A 120 6.49 -4.15 -15.46
C LYS A 120 7.51 -3.32 -16.21
N TYR A 121 8.70 -3.21 -15.64
CA TYR A 121 9.80 -2.58 -16.33
C TYR A 121 10.45 -3.58 -17.29
N PRO A 122 10.91 -3.12 -18.49
CA PRO A 122 11.61 -4.01 -19.45
C PRO A 122 12.91 -4.59 -18.88
N ASP A 123 13.54 -3.88 -17.97
CA ASP A 123 14.73 -4.32 -17.25
C ASP A 123 14.30 -5.23 -16.08
N ALA A 124 14.67 -6.51 -16.16
CA ALA A 124 14.37 -7.48 -15.11
C ALA A 124 14.95 -7.10 -13.73
N ALA A 125 16.01 -6.27 -13.68
CA ALA A 125 16.56 -5.75 -12.43
C ALA A 125 15.64 -4.73 -11.76
N LYS A 126 14.67 -4.19 -12.49
CA LYS A 126 13.72 -3.18 -12.02
C LYS A 126 12.28 -3.66 -11.96
N ALA A 127 12.01 -4.92 -12.30
CA ALA A 127 10.67 -5.46 -12.21
C ALA A 127 10.16 -5.39 -10.77
N ASP A 128 8.94 -4.88 -10.61
CA ASP A 128 8.19 -4.80 -9.35
C ASP A 128 8.88 -3.98 -8.22
N GLU A 129 9.85 -3.15 -8.54
CA GLU A 129 10.61 -2.37 -7.55
C GLU A 129 9.77 -1.49 -6.65
N PHE A 130 8.64 -1.02 -7.14
CA PHE A 130 7.83 -0.01 -6.49
C PHE A 130 6.55 -0.54 -5.85
N VAL A 131 6.46 -1.83 -5.54
CA VAL A 131 5.30 -2.39 -4.81
C VAL A 131 5.06 -1.63 -3.52
N LEU A 132 6.12 -1.39 -2.73
CA LEU A 132 6.14 -0.46 -1.60
C LEU A 132 7.12 0.67 -1.93
N ASN A 133 6.71 1.91 -1.74
CA ASN A 133 7.56 3.05 -2.02
C ASN A 133 7.31 4.21 -1.05
N CYS A 134 8.37 4.94 -0.70
CA CYS A 134 8.32 6.19 0.03
C CYS A 134 8.83 7.33 -0.87
N TYR A 135 8.36 8.53 -0.66
CA TYR A 135 8.99 9.69 -1.27
C TYR A 135 10.41 9.88 -0.72
N ASP A 136 11.40 9.85 -1.58
CA ASP A 136 12.83 9.78 -1.22
C ASP A 136 13.27 10.83 -0.19
N ALA A 137 12.92 12.10 -0.43
CA ALA A 137 13.31 13.18 0.46
C ALA A 137 12.70 13.02 1.87
N ASN A 138 11.44 12.59 1.95
CA ASN A 138 10.74 12.39 3.21
C ASN A 138 11.18 11.10 3.90
N ARG A 139 11.55 10.08 3.16
CA ARG A 139 12.20 8.89 3.71
C ARG A 139 13.57 9.23 4.32
N ALA A 140 14.38 9.98 3.59
CA ALA A 140 15.71 10.37 4.04
C ALA A 140 15.69 11.22 5.33
N ASN A 141 14.69 12.10 5.48
CA ASN A 141 14.52 12.91 6.70
C ASN A 141 13.69 12.23 7.80
N GLY A 142 13.16 11.01 7.52
CA GLY A 142 12.41 10.19 8.48
C GLY A 142 10.94 10.56 8.64
N THR A 143 10.36 11.40 7.77
CA THR A 143 8.93 11.76 7.81
C THR A 143 8.04 10.83 6.99
N ALA A 144 8.60 10.01 6.07
CA ALA A 144 7.90 8.93 5.38
C ALA A 144 8.45 7.57 5.83
N LYS A 145 7.55 6.66 6.25
CA LYS A 145 7.94 5.35 6.79
C LYS A 145 6.98 4.25 6.34
N ILE A 146 7.55 3.09 6.01
CA ILE A 146 6.81 1.83 5.84
C ILE A 146 7.36 0.82 6.84
N ILE A 147 6.48 0.11 7.54
CA ILE A 147 6.82 -0.89 8.56
C ILE A 147 6.06 -2.17 8.25
N VAL A 148 6.77 -3.23 7.87
CA VAL A 148 6.17 -4.50 7.47
C VAL A 148 6.29 -5.52 8.60
N LYS A 149 5.16 -5.98 9.10
CA LYS A 149 5.02 -7.00 10.16
C LYS A 149 4.31 -8.26 9.68
N GLY A 150 3.91 -8.31 8.40
CA GLY A 150 3.23 -9.44 7.78
C GLY A 150 2.92 -9.16 6.32
N GLY A 151 2.24 -10.10 5.68
CA GLY A 151 1.83 -9.97 4.29
C GLY A 151 2.73 -10.71 3.30
N THR A 152 2.24 -10.82 2.08
CA THR A 152 2.91 -11.48 0.96
C THR A 152 3.09 -10.48 -0.18
N PHE A 153 4.28 -10.39 -0.71
CA PHE A 153 4.69 -9.46 -1.77
C PHE A 153 5.11 -10.26 -3.00
N ILE A 154 4.49 -10.00 -4.13
CA ILE A 154 4.76 -10.73 -5.37
C ILE A 154 5.88 -10.03 -6.13
N ASN A 155 6.97 -10.76 -6.40
CA ASN A 155 8.19 -10.28 -7.10
C ASN A 155 8.88 -9.07 -6.44
N PHE A 156 8.61 -8.84 -5.16
CA PHE A 156 9.18 -7.73 -4.39
C PHE A 156 9.65 -8.23 -3.02
N ASN A 157 10.92 -8.06 -2.70
CA ASN A 157 11.45 -8.38 -1.39
C ASN A 157 11.42 -7.15 -0.46
N PRO A 158 10.53 -7.08 0.53
CA PRO A 158 10.44 -5.94 1.42
C PRO A 158 11.65 -5.77 2.36
N ALA A 159 12.53 -6.76 2.45
CA ALA A 159 13.80 -6.66 3.20
C ALA A 159 14.98 -6.15 2.35
N ASP A 160 14.80 -6.02 1.03
CA ASP A 160 15.83 -5.54 0.10
C ASP A 160 15.13 -4.75 -1.03
N CYS A 161 14.66 -3.57 -0.70
CA CYS A 161 13.97 -2.69 -1.65
C CYS A 161 14.97 -1.82 -2.39
N LYS A 162 15.44 -2.29 -3.55
CA LYS A 162 16.49 -1.61 -4.35
C LYS A 162 16.06 -0.24 -4.88
N ALA A 163 14.77 -0.04 -5.15
CA ALA A 163 14.25 1.26 -5.60
C ALA A 163 14.48 2.38 -4.60
N GLU A 164 14.45 2.05 -3.32
CA GLU A 164 14.69 2.97 -2.20
C GLU A 164 16.17 3.13 -1.83
N GLY A 165 17.05 2.51 -2.57
CA GLY A 165 18.49 2.46 -2.32
C GLY A 165 18.96 1.12 -1.74
N GLU A 166 20.22 0.79 -2.02
CA GLU A 166 20.81 -0.48 -1.60
C GLU A 166 20.69 -0.69 -0.08
N GLY A 167 20.23 -1.87 0.32
CA GLY A 167 20.05 -2.26 1.72
C GLY A 167 18.81 -1.69 2.41
N THR A 168 17.90 -1.04 1.69
CA THR A 168 16.65 -0.57 2.29
C THR A 168 15.77 -1.75 2.70
N ASN A 169 15.45 -1.80 3.99
CA ASN A 169 14.65 -2.85 4.61
C ASN A 169 13.42 -2.24 5.31
N PHE A 170 12.23 -2.62 4.85
CA PHE A 170 10.96 -2.22 5.47
C PHE A 170 10.46 -3.19 6.54
N VAL A 171 11.09 -4.36 6.69
CA VAL A 171 10.66 -5.39 7.62
C VAL A 171 11.00 -4.98 9.05
N ALA A 172 10.01 -5.05 9.92
CA ALA A 172 10.15 -4.67 11.33
C ALA A 172 11.08 -5.65 12.09
N ASP A 173 11.70 -5.16 13.15
CA ASP A 173 12.46 -6.00 14.09
C ASP A 173 11.59 -7.15 14.64
N GLY A 174 12.18 -8.33 14.76
CA GLY A 174 11.46 -9.54 15.17
C GLY A 174 10.64 -10.21 14.04
N TYR A 175 10.81 -9.77 12.80
CA TYR A 175 10.22 -10.40 11.62
C TYR A 175 11.29 -10.78 10.61
N LYS A 176 10.98 -11.73 9.73
CA LYS A 176 11.85 -12.20 8.65
C LYS A 176 11.06 -12.47 7.39
N VAL A 177 11.75 -12.47 6.24
CA VAL A 177 11.17 -12.84 4.95
C VAL A 177 11.44 -14.31 4.67
N THR A 178 10.41 -14.99 4.18
CA THR A 178 10.52 -16.30 3.50
C THR A 178 10.09 -16.13 2.05
N SER A 179 10.61 -16.93 1.13
CA SER A 179 10.25 -16.86 -0.29
C SER A 179 9.89 -18.22 -0.87
N GLU A 180 8.98 -18.20 -1.85
CA GLU A 180 8.57 -19.37 -2.61
C GLU A 180 8.38 -18.97 -4.07
N THR A 181 9.02 -19.70 -4.99
CA THR A 181 8.81 -19.52 -6.44
C THR A 181 7.63 -20.37 -6.90
N LYS A 182 6.65 -19.73 -7.51
CA LYS A 182 5.46 -20.40 -8.05
C LYS A 182 5.71 -20.96 -9.45
N ALA A 183 4.83 -21.86 -9.91
CA ALA A 183 4.96 -22.52 -11.21
C ALA A 183 4.97 -21.55 -12.42
N ASN A 184 4.38 -20.37 -12.27
CA ASN A 184 4.39 -19.31 -13.29
C ASN A 184 5.68 -18.45 -13.29
N GLY A 185 6.61 -18.74 -12.39
CA GLY A 185 7.88 -18.02 -12.25
C GLY A 185 7.84 -16.86 -11.25
N ASP A 186 6.66 -16.45 -10.75
CA ASP A 186 6.57 -15.43 -9.72
C ASP A 186 7.19 -15.88 -8.41
N VAL A 187 7.86 -14.96 -7.72
CA VAL A 187 8.41 -15.18 -6.38
C VAL A 187 7.51 -14.48 -5.36
N TYR A 188 7.03 -15.25 -4.41
CA TYR A 188 6.20 -14.76 -3.31
C TYR A 188 7.07 -14.59 -2.06
N TYR A 189 7.28 -13.36 -1.64
CA TYR A 189 8.00 -13.00 -0.43
C TYR A 189 7.01 -12.80 0.71
N THR A 190 7.07 -13.63 1.74
CA THR A 190 6.14 -13.56 2.88
C THR A 190 6.87 -13.17 4.14
N VAL A 191 6.35 -12.15 4.83
CA VAL A 191 6.89 -11.68 6.11
C VAL A 191 6.19 -12.41 7.24
N VAL A 192 6.98 -13.02 8.12
CA VAL A 192 6.53 -13.79 9.28
C VAL A 192 7.32 -13.39 10.52
N LYS A 193 6.80 -13.69 11.72
CA LYS A 193 7.59 -13.52 12.95
C LYS A 193 8.88 -14.36 12.89
N ALA A 194 9.99 -13.78 13.31
CA ALA A 194 11.20 -14.53 13.58
C ALA A 194 11.00 -15.34 14.88
N ASN A 195 11.34 -16.64 14.82
CA ASN A 195 11.30 -17.49 16.01
C ASN A 195 12.52 -17.20 16.89
#